data_ffe0cf7d6c78168ea9e8e10c8e26f8a3
#
_entry.id   ffe0cf7d6c78168ea9e8e10c8e26f8a3
#
_cell.length_a   1.000
_cell.length_b   1.000
_cell.length_c   1.000
_cell.angle_alpha   90.00
_cell.angle_beta   90.00
_cell.angle_gamma   90.00
#
_symmetry.space_group_name_H-M   'P 1'
#
loop_
_entity.id
_entity.type
_entity.pdbx_description
1 polymer ?
#
loop_
_entity_poly.entity_id
_entity_poly.type
_entity_poly.pdbx_seq_one_letter_code
_entity_poly.pdbx_strand_id
1 'polypeptide(L)'
;FVAAGEAGLDKLAVASMELQLTVFKAQVRLSEEYGLPLIIHCVKAMDELLAVKKEFRPQQAWIWHGFRGKPEQAVQLLKKGFYLSLGEYYSDETMQTVPDERLFLETDNSSLDIEDILCRAAKVRGVEVEVLRETIRRNIQNVFFRA
;
A
#
# COMPACT_ATOMS: atom_id res chain seq x y z
N PHE A 1 -16.59 -5.61 7.43
CA PHE A 1 -15.42 -5.51 6.54
C PHE A 1 -14.63 -4.24 6.87
N VAL A 2 -13.32 -4.33 6.89
CA VAL A 2 -12.44 -3.18 7.16
C VAL A 2 -11.73 -2.67 5.91
N ALA A 3 -11.69 -3.47 4.84
CA ALA A 3 -11.04 -3.11 3.59
C ALA A 3 -11.59 -3.93 2.42
N ALA A 4 -11.45 -3.42 1.22
CA ALA A 4 -11.70 -4.15 -0.01
C ALA A 4 -10.38 -4.64 -0.59
N GLY A 5 -10.40 -5.75 -1.28
CA GLY A 5 -9.22 -6.33 -1.91
C GLY A 5 -9.02 -7.77 -1.47
N GLU A 6 -7.97 -8.42 -1.86
CA GLU A 6 -6.84 -7.81 -2.59
C GLU A 6 -7.20 -7.56 -4.06
N ALA A 7 -6.91 -6.36 -4.55
CA ALA A 7 -7.20 -5.96 -5.92
C ALA A 7 -5.89 -5.57 -6.62
N GLY A 8 -5.79 -5.70 -7.94
CA GLY A 8 -4.57 -5.22 -8.55
C GLY A 8 -4.36 -5.58 -10.01
N LEU A 9 -3.17 -5.25 -10.46
CA LEU A 9 -2.73 -5.40 -11.84
C LEU A 9 -1.37 -6.08 -11.86
N ASP A 10 -1.20 -7.05 -12.75
CA ASP A 10 0.03 -7.83 -12.83
C ASP A 10 0.31 -8.19 -14.29
N LYS A 11 1.28 -7.54 -14.91
CA LYS A 11 1.64 -7.83 -16.31
C LYS A 11 2.26 -9.21 -16.50
N LEU A 12 2.68 -9.86 -15.43
CA LEU A 12 3.23 -11.22 -15.49
C LEU A 12 2.15 -12.31 -15.35
N ALA A 13 0.92 -11.91 -15.03
CA ALA A 13 -0.19 -12.85 -14.88
C ALA A 13 -0.69 -13.32 -16.24
N VAL A 14 -1.35 -14.49 -16.26
CA VAL A 14 -1.91 -15.09 -17.48
C VAL A 14 -3.06 -14.26 -18.05
N ALA A 15 -3.89 -13.68 -17.18
CA ALA A 15 -5.03 -12.87 -17.60
C ALA A 15 -4.58 -11.62 -18.35
N SER A 16 -5.33 -11.25 -19.39
CA SER A 16 -5.01 -10.04 -20.16
C SER A 16 -5.15 -8.78 -19.29
N MET A 17 -4.41 -7.73 -19.65
CA MET A 17 -4.51 -6.45 -18.94
C MET A 17 -5.92 -5.88 -19.06
N GLU A 18 -6.58 -6.07 -20.21
CA GLU A 18 -7.95 -5.61 -20.40
C GLU A 18 -8.90 -6.24 -19.38
N LEU A 19 -8.80 -7.57 -19.19
CA LEU A 19 -9.63 -8.27 -18.21
C LEU A 19 -9.28 -7.82 -16.79
N GLN A 20 -7.99 -7.72 -16.48
CA GLN A 20 -7.55 -7.26 -15.16
C GLN A 20 -8.07 -5.87 -14.84
N LEU A 21 -8.05 -4.95 -15.81
CA LEU A 21 -8.57 -3.60 -15.62
C LEU A 21 -10.07 -3.60 -15.37
N THR A 22 -10.82 -4.43 -16.11
CA THR A 22 -12.26 -4.56 -15.88
C THR A 22 -12.57 -4.99 -14.45
N VAL A 23 -11.87 -6.02 -13.97
CA VAL A 23 -12.04 -6.53 -12.60
C VAL A 23 -11.61 -5.48 -11.57
N PHE A 24 -10.45 -4.87 -11.80
CA PHE A 24 -9.92 -3.87 -10.87
C PHE A 24 -10.85 -2.67 -10.73
N LYS A 25 -11.37 -2.16 -11.84
CA LYS A 25 -12.32 -1.03 -11.81
C LYS A 25 -13.61 -1.39 -11.07
N ALA A 26 -14.08 -2.63 -11.19
CA ALA A 26 -15.23 -3.10 -10.43
C ALA A 26 -14.94 -3.07 -8.93
N GLN A 27 -13.74 -3.47 -8.52
CA GLN A 27 -13.32 -3.45 -7.13
C GLN A 27 -13.16 -2.01 -6.60
N VAL A 28 -12.69 -1.10 -7.44
CA VAL A 28 -12.63 0.34 -7.09
C VAL A 28 -14.04 0.86 -6.79
N ARG A 29 -15.01 0.51 -7.63
CA ARG A 29 -16.41 0.93 -7.42
C ARG A 29 -16.96 0.39 -6.11
N LEU A 30 -16.69 -0.87 -5.79
CA LEU A 30 -17.13 -1.47 -4.53
C LEU A 30 -16.48 -0.77 -3.33
N SER A 31 -15.18 -0.47 -3.41
CA SER A 31 -14.48 0.27 -2.37
C SER A 31 -15.16 1.62 -2.10
N GLU A 32 -15.49 2.36 -3.16
CA GLU A 32 -16.13 3.65 -3.02
C GLU A 32 -17.57 3.53 -2.54
N GLU A 33 -18.31 2.55 -3.02
CA GLU A 33 -19.71 2.33 -2.62
C GLU A 33 -19.84 2.02 -1.13
N TYR A 34 -18.96 1.17 -0.61
CA TYR A 34 -19.01 0.73 0.79
C TYR A 34 -18.11 1.55 1.71
N GLY A 35 -17.43 2.57 1.20
CA GLY A 35 -16.59 3.42 2.02
C GLY A 35 -15.39 2.69 2.63
N LEU A 36 -14.81 1.73 1.92
CA LEU A 36 -13.72 0.90 2.41
C LEU A 36 -12.39 1.26 1.73
N PRO A 37 -11.28 1.27 2.47
CA PRO A 37 -9.98 1.40 1.82
C PRO A 37 -9.71 0.21 0.91
N LEU A 38 -8.93 0.43 -0.15
CA LEU A 38 -8.62 -0.59 -1.14
C LEU A 38 -7.17 -1.04 -0.99
N ILE A 39 -6.98 -2.34 -0.77
CA ILE A 39 -5.64 -2.94 -0.68
C ILE A 39 -5.26 -3.46 -2.06
N ILE A 40 -4.10 -3.03 -2.54
CA ILE A 40 -3.70 -3.19 -3.93
C ILE A 40 -2.35 -3.90 -4.03
N HIS A 41 -2.26 -4.85 -4.96
CA HIS A 41 -0.97 -5.34 -5.44
C HIS A 41 -0.76 -4.85 -6.87
N CYS A 42 0.48 -4.59 -7.24
CA CYS A 42 0.78 -4.12 -8.58
C CYS A 42 2.15 -4.63 -9.02
N VAL A 43 2.17 -5.33 -10.15
CA VAL A 43 3.41 -5.87 -10.71
C VAL A 43 3.58 -5.34 -12.12
N LYS A 44 4.60 -4.49 -12.31
CA LYS A 44 4.97 -3.91 -13.61
C LYS A 44 3.83 -3.16 -14.31
N ALA A 45 2.87 -2.64 -13.54
CA ALA A 45 1.68 -1.98 -14.08
C ALA A 45 1.38 -0.64 -13.37
N MET A 46 2.41 0.07 -12.92
CA MET A 46 2.24 1.32 -12.20
C MET A 46 1.52 2.38 -13.03
N ASP A 47 1.85 2.48 -14.32
CA ASP A 47 1.23 3.48 -15.19
C ASP A 47 -0.28 3.22 -15.33
N GLU A 48 -0.66 1.97 -15.52
CA GLU A 48 -2.06 1.57 -15.61
C GLU A 48 -2.80 1.84 -14.31
N LEU A 49 -2.15 1.55 -13.17
CA LEU A 49 -2.71 1.80 -11.85
C LEU A 49 -2.97 3.29 -11.64
N LEU A 50 -1.99 4.13 -11.97
CA LEU A 50 -2.12 5.58 -11.84
C LEU A 50 -3.20 6.14 -12.76
N ALA A 51 -3.35 5.58 -13.97
CA ALA A 51 -4.40 6.00 -14.90
C ALA A 51 -5.80 5.73 -14.32
N VAL A 52 -5.99 4.57 -13.69
CA VAL A 52 -7.27 4.24 -13.05
C VAL A 52 -7.55 5.19 -11.89
N LYS A 53 -6.54 5.47 -11.06
CA LYS A 53 -6.72 6.41 -9.95
C LYS A 53 -7.13 7.80 -10.45
N LYS A 54 -6.51 8.26 -11.51
CA LYS A 54 -6.85 9.56 -12.13
C LYS A 54 -8.26 9.56 -12.69
N GLU A 55 -8.69 8.47 -13.31
CA GLU A 55 -10.03 8.33 -13.90
C GLU A 55 -11.10 8.37 -12.80
N PHE A 56 -10.92 7.61 -11.73
CA PHE A 56 -11.95 7.43 -10.70
C PHE A 56 -11.92 8.49 -9.61
N ARG A 57 -10.79 9.15 -9.38
CA ARG A 57 -10.61 10.15 -8.30
C ARG A 57 -11.18 9.64 -6.97
N PRO A 58 -10.70 8.49 -6.48
CA PRO A 58 -11.32 7.85 -5.31
C PRO A 58 -11.18 8.69 -4.05
N GLN A 59 -12.19 8.64 -3.20
CA GLN A 59 -12.16 9.27 -1.88
C GLN A 59 -11.61 8.31 -0.83
N GLN A 60 -11.68 7.00 -1.08
CA GLN A 60 -11.16 6.02 -0.15
C GLN A 60 -9.65 5.85 -0.31
N ALA A 61 -8.99 5.45 0.77
CA ALA A 61 -7.55 5.23 0.76
C ALA A 61 -7.18 4.04 -0.11
N TRP A 62 -6.09 4.18 -0.88
CA TRP A 62 -5.50 3.12 -1.66
C TRP A 62 -4.16 2.76 -1.02
N ILE A 63 -4.00 1.51 -0.61
CA ILE A 63 -2.79 1.00 0.03
C ILE A 63 -2.12 0.01 -0.93
N TRP A 64 -0.93 0.37 -1.42
CA TRP A 64 -0.13 -0.56 -2.22
C TRP A 64 0.64 -1.45 -1.26
N HIS A 65 0.26 -2.72 -1.18
CA HIS A 65 0.93 -3.64 -0.29
C HIS A 65 2.11 -4.32 -1.00
N GLY A 66 3.11 -4.70 -0.23
CA GLY A 66 4.30 -5.35 -0.76
C GLY A 66 5.14 -4.43 -1.64
N PHE A 67 5.13 -3.13 -1.38
CA PHE A 67 5.87 -2.18 -2.20
C PHE A 67 7.38 -2.39 -2.06
N ARG A 68 8.05 -2.61 -3.19
CA ARG A 68 9.50 -2.83 -3.26
C ARG A 68 10.20 -1.81 -4.14
N GLY A 69 9.50 -0.78 -4.56
CA GLY A 69 10.02 0.20 -5.49
C GLY A 69 11.06 1.13 -4.88
N LYS A 70 11.67 1.89 -5.75
CA LYS A 70 12.70 2.88 -5.40
C LYS A 70 12.07 4.13 -4.77
N PRO A 71 12.86 4.96 -4.07
CA PRO A 71 12.34 6.19 -3.46
C PRO A 71 11.62 7.12 -4.44
N GLU A 72 12.10 7.22 -5.68
CA GLU A 72 11.47 8.08 -6.69
C GLU A 72 10.05 7.62 -7.02
N GLN A 73 9.85 6.31 -7.12
CA GLN A 73 8.53 5.73 -7.34
C GLN A 73 7.63 5.96 -6.14
N ALA A 74 8.18 5.79 -4.92
CA ALA A 74 7.44 6.05 -3.68
C ALA A 74 6.96 7.50 -3.63
N VAL A 75 7.83 8.46 -3.91
CA VAL A 75 7.48 9.88 -3.94
C VAL A 75 6.34 10.14 -4.94
N GLN A 76 6.43 9.56 -6.13
CA GLN A 76 5.40 9.72 -7.15
C GLN A 76 4.04 9.21 -6.67
N LEU A 77 4.03 8.02 -6.06
CA LEU A 77 2.81 7.41 -5.52
C LEU A 77 2.24 8.22 -4.35
N LEU A 78 3.10 8.68 -3.45
CA LEU A 78 2.69 9.48 -2.30
C LEU A 78 2.04 10.79 -2.75
N LYS A 79 2.57 11.43 -3.78
CA LYS A 79 1.97 12.64 -4.36
C LYS A 79 0.58 12.38 -4.94
N LYS A 80 0.31 11.15 -5.34
CA LYS A 80 -1.00 10.74 -5.86
C LYS A 80 -1.93 10.23 -4.75
N GLY A 81 -1.52 10.34 -3.51
CA GLY A 81 -2.36 10.01 -2.36
C GLY A 81 -2.31 8.56 -1.89
N PHE A 82 -1.37 7.76 -2.39
CA PHE A 82 -1.23 6.37 -1.96
C PHE A 82 -0.67 6.26 -0.55
N TYR A 83 -1.07 5.19 0.13
CA TYR A 83 -0.37 4.66 1.30
C TYR A 83 0.50 3.52 0.82
N LEU A 84 1.64 3.31 1.46
CA LEU A 84 2.56 2.24 1.09
C LEU A 84 2.76 1.29 2.26
N SER A 85 2.61 0.01 2.00
CA SER A 85 2.85 -1.05 2.97
C SER A 85 4.11 -1.78 2.59
N LEU A 86 5.10 -1.79 3.49
CA LEU A 86 6.42 -2.32 3.24
C LEU A 86 6.64 -3.60 4.04
N GLY A 87 7.14 -4.63 3.35
CA GLY A 87 7.43 -5.92 3.96
C GLY A 87 8.92 -6.21 4.03
N GLU A 88 9.28 -7.49 4.02
CA GLU A 88 10.66 -7.93 4.21
C GLU A 88 11.65 -7.33 3.19
N TYR A 89 11.20 -7.14 1.96
CA TYR A 89 12.09 -6.81 0.84
C TYR A 89 12.07 -5.32 0.45
N TYR A 90 11.73 -4.46 1.38
CA TYR A 90 11.75 -3.02 1.08
C TYR A 90 13.18 -2.49 0.90
N SER A 91 13.30 -1.38 0.16
CA SER A 91 14.53 -0.61 0.08
C SER A 91 14.65 0.27 1.33
N ASP A 92 15.84 0.30 1.94
CA ASP A 92 16.07 1.13 3.13
C ASP A 92 15.82 2.61 2.82
N GLU A 93 16.21 3.08 1.64
CA GLU A 93 15.98 4.46 1.22
C GLU A 93 14.48 4.77 1.11
N THR A 94 13.71 3.82 0.57
CA THR A 94 12.26 3.96 0.50
C THR A 94 11.64 4.00 1.89
N MET A 95 12.10 3.14 2.79
CA MET A 95 11.62 3.14 4.18
C MET A 95 11.86 4.49 4.85
N GLN A 96 12.98 5.16 4.55
CA GLN A 96 13.26 6.49 5.09
C GLN A 96 12.41 7.57 4.42
N THR A 97 11.97 7.36 3.19
CA THR A 97 11.26 8.36 2.38
C THR A 97 9.78 8.45 2.74
N VAL A 98 9.14 7.33 3.11
CA VAL A 98 7.69 7.31 3.36
C VAL A 98 7.36 8.09 4.64
N PRO A 99 6.46 9.10 4.56
CA PRO A 99 6.03 9.83 5.76
C PRO A 99 5.32 8.92 6.75
N ASP A 100 5.40 9.26 8.03
CA ASP A 100 4.80 8.49 9.11
C ASP A 100 3.32 8.17 8.84
N GLU A 101 2.54 9.15 8.41
CA GLU A 101 1.09 9.00 8.23
C GLU A 101 0.67 8.19 7.01
N ARG A 102 1.64 7.77 6.18
CA ARG A 102 1.38 7.01 4.96
C ARG A 102 1.97 5.60 4.98
N LEU A 103 2.56 5.21 6.10
CA LEU A 103 3.32 3.98 6.23
C LEU A 103 2.53 2.86 6.90
N PHE A 104 2.57 1.67 6.28
CA PHE A 104 2.16 0.42 6.90
C PHE A 104 3.31 -0.59 6.78
N LEU A 105 3.31 -1.57 7.64
CA LEU A 105 4.26 -2.68 7.61
C LEU A 105 3.50 -3.99 7.53
N GLU A 106 4.12 -4.99 6.88
CA GLU A 106 3.47 -6.27 6.66
C GLU A 106 4.47 -7.41 6.63
N THR A 107 3.99 -8.63 6.81
CA THR A 107 4.79 -9.84 6.65
C THR A 107 4.54 -10.52 5.32
N ASP A 108 3.30 -10.60 4.90
CA ASP A 108 2.86 -11.29 3.67
C ASP A 108 3.77 -12.50 3.40
N ASN A 109 3.71 -13.45 2.92
CA ASN A 109 4.53 -14.63 2.64
C ASN A 109 5.98 -14.63 3.17
N SER A 110 6.33 -13.73 4.11
CA SER A 110 7.66 -13.68 4.70
C SER A 110 7.81 -14.72 5.81
N SER A 111 9.04 -15.23 6.00
CA SER A 111 9.36 -16.07 7.15
C SER A 111 9.63 -15.25 8.42
N LEU A 112 9.79 -13.94 8.28
CA LEU A 112 9.98 -13.04 9.42
C LEU A 112 8.63 -12.72 10.08
N ASP A 113 8.63 -12.50 11.38
CA ASP A 113 7.42 -12.01 12.03
C ASP A 113 7.36 -10.48 11.97
N ILE A 114 6.21 -9.92 12.30
CA ILE A 114 5.99 -8.48 12.20
C ILE A 114 6.91 -7.69 13.15
N GLU A 115 7.28 -8.25 14.30
CA GLU A 115 8.20 -7.60 15.23
C GLU A 115 9.58 -7.43 14.63
N ASP A 116 10.08 -8.43 13.87
CA ASP A 116 11.36 -8.34 13.20
C ASP A 116 11.37 -7.21 12.17
N ILE A 117 10.30 -7.11 11.39
CA ILE A 117 10.16 -6.05 10.37
C ILE A 117 10.06 -4.69 11.05
N LEU A 118 9.28 -4.60 12.11
CA LEU A 118 9.10 -3.36 12.87
C LEU A 118 10.43 -2.86 13.46
N CYS A 119 11.19 -3.76 14.09
CA CYS A 119 12.49 -3.41 14.66
C CYS A 119 13.48 -2.93 13.61
N ARG A 120 13.54 -3.63 12.47
CA ARG A 120 14.41 -3.24 11.36
C ARG A 120 14.00 -1.88 10.78
N ALA A 121 12.71 -1.68 10.59
CA ALA A 121 12.19 -0.42 10.04
C ALA A 121 12.48 0.76 10.98
N ALA A 122 12.30 0.58 12.28
CA ALA A 122 12.58 1.61 13.27
C ALA A 122 14.05 2.02 13.23
N LYS A 123 14.95 1.04 13.14
CA LYS A 123 16.38 1.30 13.02
C LYS A 123 16.71 2.09 11.76
N VAL A 124 16.15 1.71 10.62
CA VAL A 124 16.36 2.40 9.34
C VAL A 124 15.83 3.83 9.41
N ARG A 125 14.69 4.04 10.04
CA ARG A 125 14.09 5.38 10.17
C ARG A 125 14.73 6.22 11.29
N GLY A 126 15.59 5.62 12.10
CA GLY A 126 16.25 6.33 13.20
C GLY A 126 15.33 6.71 14.34
N VAL A 127 14.33 5.88 14.62
CA VAL A 127 13.36 6.11 15.71
C VAL A 127 13.30 4.90 16.64
N GLU A 128 12.80 5.11 17.85
CA GLU A 128 12.57 4.01 18.78
C GLU A 128 11.45 3.10 18.28
N VAL A 129 11.58 1.79 18.56
CA VAL A 129 10.59 0.80 18.12
C VAL A 129 9.19 1.15 18.60
N GLU A 130 9.05 1.59 19.84
CA GLU A 130 7.73 1.93 20.39
C GLU A 130 7.13 3.16 19.73
N VAL A 131 7.94 4.11 19.30
CA VAL A 131 7.48 5.28 18.54
C VAL A 131 6.92 4.83 17.18
N LEU A 132 7.63 3.96 16.48
CA LEU A 132 7.17 3.45 15.20
C LEU A 132 5.92 2.58 15.37
N ARG A 133 5.88 1.73 16.40
CA ARG A 133 4.71 0.90 16.70
C ARG A 133 3.45 1.78 16.87
N GLU A 134 3.58 2.87 17.62
CA GLU A 134 2.46 3.78 17.84
C GLU A 134 2.05 4.48 16.53
N THR A 135 3.02 4.87 15.70
CA THR A 135 2.76 5.45 14.38
C THR A 135 1.93 4.50 13.52
N ILE A 136 2.35 3.24 13.42
CA ILE A 136 1.64 2.23 12.61
C ILE A 136 0.23 1.99 13.18
N ARG A 137 0.12 1.88 14.49
CA ARG A 137 -1.17 1.66 15.15
C ARG A 137 -2.13 2.81 14.85
N ARG A 138 -1.66 4.04 14.89
CA ARG A 138 -2.45 5.21 14.56
C ARG A 138 -2.91 5.18 13.10
N ASN A 139 -2.02 4.79 12.20
CA ASN A 139 -2.36 4.67 10.77
C ASN A 139 -3.43 3.61 10.54
N ILE A 140 -3.32 2.47 11.21
CA ILE A 140 -4.33 1.41 11.14
C ILE A 140 -5.68 1.97 11.61
N GLN A 141 -5.70 2.65 12.74
CA GLN A 141 -6.92 3.24 13.28
C GLN A 141 -7.53 4.26 12.32
N ASN A 142 -6.70 5.15 11.78
CA ASN A 142 -7.17 6.24 10.92
C ASN A 142 -7.68 5.75 9.56
N VAL A 143 -7.08 4.69 9.01
CA VAL A 143 -7.41 4.21 7.67
C VAL A 143 -8.49 3.13 7.71
N PHE A 144 -8.38 2.17 8.63
CA PHE A 144 -9.25 0.98 8.63
C PHE A 144 -10.40 1.04 9.62
N PHE A 145 -10.28 1.82 10.68
CA PHE A 145 -11.26 1.84 11.76
C PHE A 145 -11.80 3.24 12.04
N ARG A 146 -11.98 4.02 10.99
CA ARG A 146 -12.60 5.35 11.14
C ARG A 146 -14.04 5.22 11.65
N ALA A 147 -14.37 6.09 12.56
CA ALA A 147 -15.75 6.19 13.05
C ALA A 147 -16.66 6.79 11.98
#